data_0d55bfb827eebe19da0be6cc5b4022d1
#
_entry.id   0d55bfb827eebe19da0be6cc5b4022d1
#
_cell.length_a   1.000
_cell.length_b   1.000
_cell.length_c   1.000
_cell.angle_alpha   90.00
_cell.angle_beta   90.00
_cell.angle_gamma   90.00
#
_symmetry.space_group_name_H-M   'P 1'
#
loop_
_entity.id
_entity.type
_entity.pdbx_description
1 polymer ?
#
loop_
_entity_poly.entity_id
_entity_poly.type
_entity_poly.pdbx_seq_one_letter_code
_entity_poly.pdbx_strand_id
1 'polypeptide(L)'
;GSKRAPFRAVDDVSFHIYKGETFGLVGESGSGKTTIGRSIIRINPISGGAVLYQGERISGRISREMDRKVTRSIQMIFQDPMASLNERAKVSYIVSEGLYAGGHRLTEAEKQQKVAKALSDVGLLPEFASRFPHEFSGGQRQRIGIARALIMDPEFIIADEPISALDV
;
A
#
# COMPACT_ATOMS: atom_id res chain seq x y z
N GLY A 1 -37.61 7.94 12.80
CA GLY A 1 -36.52 7.00 12.63
C GLY A 1 -35.35 7.41 13.51
N SER A 2 -34.96 6.57 14.48
CA SER A 2 -33.81 6.85 15.34
C SER A 2 -32.53 6.87 14.49
N LYS A 3 -31.85 7.99 14.41
CA LYS A 3 -30.50 8.09 13.87
C LYS A 3 -29.59 7.26 14.79
N ARG A 4 -29.14 6.10 14.32
CA ARG A 4 -28.10 5.33 15.02
C ARG A 4 -26.90 6.24 15.20
N ALA A 5 -26.32 6.26 16.41
CA ALA A 5 -25.06 6.96 16.66
C ALA A 5 -23.98 6.42 15.70
N PRO A 6 -23.15 7.27 15.11
CA PRO A 6 -22.09 6.82 14.21
C PRO A 6 -21.13 5.91 14.98
N PHE A 7 -20.74 4.80 14.36
CA PHE A 7 -19.72 3.90 14.91
C PHE A 7 -18.36 4.58 14.83
N ARG A 8 -17.65 4.68 15.96
CA ARG A 8 -16.29 5.23 16.03
C ARG A 8 -15.28 4.10 15.91
N ALA A 9 -14.70 3.93 14.72
CA ALA A 9 -13.65 2.96 14.48
C ALA A 9 -12.30 3.40 15.11
N VAL A 10 -12.04 4.69 15.12
CA VAL A 10 -10.88 5.34 15.75
C VAL A 10 -11.40 6.55 16.53
N ASP A 11 -11.01 6.67 17.80
CA ASP A 11 -11.48 7.74 18.68
C ASP A 11 -10.28 8.47 19.29
N ASP A 12 -10.03 9.68 18.78
CA ASP A 12 -9.07 10.66 19.29
C ASP A 12 -7.66 10.09 19.53
N VAL A 13 -7.05 9.57 18.46
CA VAL A 13 -5.70 9.03 18.49
C VAL A 13 -4.73 10.03 17.88
N SER A 14 -3.62 10.32 18.58
CA SER A 14 -2.53 11.14 18.09
C SER A 14 -1.19 10.46 18.29
N PHE A 15 -0.40 10.42 17.25
CA PHE A 15 0.98 9.91 17.27
C PHE A 15 1.77 10.46 16.08
N HIS A 16 3.09 10.30 16.10
CA HIS A 16 3.95 10.65 14.98
C HIS A 16 5.04 9.62 14.79
N ILE A 17 5.50 9.51 13.56
CA ILE A 17 6.53 8.58 13.12
C ILE A 17 7.64 9.41 12.48
N TYR A 18 8.88 9.20 12.93
CA TYR A 18 10.04 9.90 12.41
C TYR A 18 10.65 9.15 11.22
N LYS A 19 11.36 9.88 10.36
CA LYS A 19 12.09 9.27 9.24
C LYS A 19 13.08 8.22 9.74
N GLY A 20 13.05 7.05 9.10
CA GLY A 20 13.89 5.92 9.47
C GLY A 20 13.39 5.10 10.66
N GLU A 21 12.26 5.49 11.26
CA GLU A 21 11.64 4.77 12.37
C GLU A 21 10.76 3.63 11.86
N THR A 22 10.81 2.49 12.54
CA THR A 22 9.81 1.43 12.42
C THR A 22 8.85 1.53 13.59
N PHE A 23 7.61 1.87 13.29
CA PHE A 23 6.55 2.07 14.28
C PHE A 23 5.58 0.89 14.27
N GLY A 24 5.42 0.21 15.40
CA GLY A 24 4.48 -0.88 15.57
C GLY A 24 3.16 -0.39 16.17
N LEU A 25 2.05 -0.61 15.46
CA LEU A 25 0.71 -0.36 15.95
C LEU A 25 0.07 -1.70 16.32
N VAL A 26 -0.16 -1.92 17.61
CA VAL A 26 -0.68 -3.18 18.14
C VAL A 26 -2.06 -2.99 18.79
N GLY A 27 -2.85 -4.04 18.75
CA GLY A 27 -4.19 -4.08 19.34
C GLY A 27 -4.95 -5.31 18.90
N GLU A 28 -6.06 -5.59 19.54
CA GLU A 28 -6.93 -6.70 19.19
C GLU A 28 -7.59 -6.50 17.82
N SER A 29 -8.09 -7.58 17.21
CA SER A 29 -8.92 -7.50 16.00
C SER A 29 -10.10 -6.57 16.22
N GLY A 30 -10.35 -5.67 15.26
CA GLY A 30 -11.43 -4.68 15.36
C GLY A 30 -11.08 -3.42 16.18
N SER A 31 -9.83 -3.26 16.65
CA SER A 31 -9.40 -2.08 17.42
C SER A 31 -9.15 -0.82 16.57
N GLY A 32 -9.30 -0.89 15.26
CA GLY A 32 -9.15 0.26 14.35
C GLY A 32 -7.78 0.40 13.69
N LYS A 33 -6.86 -0.56 13.85
CA LYS A 33 -5.51 -0.51 13.24
C LYS A 33 -5.56 -0.32 11.73
N THR A 34 -6.29 -1.17 11.03
CA THR A 34 -6.47 -1.09 9.58
C THR A 34 -7.13 0.22 9.15
N THR A 35 -8.09 0.69 9.94
CA THR A 35 -8.79 1.96 9.68
C THR A 35 -7.82 3.14 9.74
N ILE A 36 -6.89 3.15 10.71
CA ILE A 36 -5.85 4.18 10.80
C ILE A 36 -4.99 4.17 9.53
N GLY A 37 -4.47 3.01 9.11
CA GLY A 37 -3.67 2.88 7.89
C GLY A 37 -4.41 3.38 6.65
N ARG A 38 -5.65 2.96 6.46
CA ARG A 38 -6.51 3.40 5.34
C ARG A 38 -6.83 4.89 5.37
N SER A 39 -6.90 5.48 6.56
CA SER A 39 -7.11 6.94 6.70
C SER A 39 -5.86 7.72 6.29
N ILE A 40 -4.67 7.21 6.60
CA ILE A 40 -3.41 7.83 6.20
C ILE A 40 -3.28 7.87 4.67
N ILE A 41 -3.58 6.77 3.98
CA ILE A 41 -3.55 6.71 2.51
C ILE A 41 -4.83 7.24 1.84
N ARG A 42 -5.71 7.88 2.60
CA ARG A 42 -6.91 8.58 2.12
C ARG A 42 -8.03 7.70 1.54
N ILE A 43 -8.00 6.39 1.76
CA ILE A 43 -9.12 5.50 1.40
C ILE A 43 -10.34 5.79 2.29
N ASN A 44 -10.11 5.99 3.59
CA ASN A 44 -11.16 6.36 4.52
C ASN A 44 -11.03 7.84 4.88
N PRO A 45 -12.10 8.64 4.74
CA PRO A 45 -12.09 10.01 5.24
C PRO A 45 -12.05 10.02 6.77
N ILE A 46 -11.38 11.01 7.34
CA ILE A 46 -11.43 11.27 8.79
C ILE A 46 -12.54 12.26 9.11
N SER A 47 -13.22 12.08 10.25
CA SER A 47 -14.29 12.97 10.69
C SER A 47 -13.78 14.15 11.51
N GLY A 48 -12.56 14.11 12.01
CA GLY A 48 -11.92 15.17 12.77
C GLY A 48 -10.41 14.98 12.85
N GLY A 49 -9.71 15.97 13.35
CA GLY A 49 -8.25 15.95 13.42
C GLY A 49 -7.59 16.22 12.08
N ALA A 50 -6.32 15.87 11.98
CA ALA A 50 -5.53 16.04 10.77
C ALA A 50 -4.48 14.93 10.64
N VAL A 51 -4.16 14.57 9.40
CA VAL A 51 -3.01 13.75 9.07
C VAL A 51 -2.00 14.64 8.38
N LEU A 52 -0.76 14.66 8.90
CA LEU A 52 0.35 15.42 8.34
C LEU A 52 1.41 14.47 7.80
N TYR A 53 1.96 14.82 6.65
CA TYR A 53 3.10 14.15 6.04
C TYR A 53 4.18 15.17 5.73
N GLN A 54 5.36 15.01 6.33
CA GLN A 54 6.46 15.98 6.21
C GLN A 54 6.02 17.42 6.54
N GLY A 55 5.19 17.58 7.59
CA GLY A 55 4.68 18.87 8.04
C GLY A 55 3.50 19.44 7.23
N GLU A 56 3.11 18.81 6.14
CA GLU A 56 2.00 19.24 5.29
C GLU A 56 0.75 18.40 5.54
N ARG A 57 -0.41 19.04 5.63
CA ARG A 57 -1.67 18.34 5.80
C ARG A 57 -2.06 17.58 4.53
N ILE A 58 -2.26 16.28 4.67
CA ILE A 58 -2.69 15.38 3.59
C ILE A 58 -4.14 14.87 3.76
N SER A 59 -4.79 15.17 4.89
CA SER A 59 -6.19 14.82 5.15
C SER A 59 -7.15 15.87 4.61
N GLY A 60 -8.40 15.46 4.36
CA GLY A 60 -9.44 16.35 3.85
C GLY A 60 -9.22 16.74 2.38
N ARG A 61 -9.60 17.96 2.04
CA ARG A 61 -9.45 18.47 0.67
C ARG A 61 -8.01 18.94 0.44
N ILE A 62 -7.34 18.36 -0.53
CA ILE A 62 -5.97 18.70 -0.92
C ILE A 62 -5.88 18.95 -2.44
N SER A 63 -4.77 19.55 -2.87
CA SER A 63 -4.49 19.77 -4.29
C SER A 63 -4.23 18.44 -5.01
N ARG A 64 -4.41 18.45 -6.35
CA ARG A 64 -4.04 17.28 -7.19
C ARG A 64 -2.56 16.95 -7.11
N GLU A 65 -1.71 17.98 -6.93
CA GLU A 65 -0.26 17.80 -6.78
C GLU A 65 0.06 17.07 -5.47
N MET A 66 -0.54 17.49 -4.37
CA MET A 66 -0.40 16.84 -3.07
C MET A 66 -0.93 15.40 -3.10
N ASP A 67 -2.07 15.16 -3.73
CA ASP A 67 -2.64 13.83 -3.89
C ASP A 67 -1.70 12.88 -4.65
N ARG A 68 -1.08 13.35 -5.73
CA ARG A 68 -0.05 12.59 -6.44
C ARG A 68 1.19 12.32 -5.59
N LYS A 69 1.64 13.32 -4.80
CA LYS A 69 2.76 13.17 -3.87
C LYS A 69 2.48 12.07 -2.85
N VAL A 70 1.30 12.09 -2.22
CA VAL A 70 0.87 11.05 -1.26
C VAL A 70 0.86 9.67 -1.92
N THR A 71 0.26 9.55 -3.10
CA THR A 71 0.17 8.29 -3.85
C THR A 71 1.54 7.69 -4.16
N ARG A 72 2.52 8.52 -4.48
CA ARG A 72 3.90 8.07 -4.78
C ARG A 72 4.69 7.74 -3.53
N SER A 73 4.54 8.53 -2.49
CA SER A 73 5.42 8.50 -1.32
C SER A 73 4.96 7.52 -0.26
N ILE A 74 3.65 7.25 -0.17
CA ILE A 74 3.06 6.39 0.85
C ILE A 74 2.36 5.21 0.19
N GLN A 75 2.80 4.00 0.51
CA GLN A 75 2.20 2.77 0.01
C GLN A 75 1.71 1.90 1.16
N MET A 76 0.62 1.18 0.93
CA MET A 76 0.07 0.23 1.89
C MET A 76 0.15 -1.20 1.34
N ILE A 77 0.68 -2.08 2.17
CA ILE A 77 0.64 -3.52 1.94
C ILE A 77 -0.52 -4.07 2.75
N PHE A 78 -1.55 -4.54 2.05
CA PHE A 78 -2.77 -5.05 2.68
C PHE A 78 -2.57 -6.44 3.28
N GLN A 79 -3.38 -6.77 4.29
CA GLN A 79 -3.35 -8.06 5.00
C GLN A 79 -3.55 -9.25 4.06
N ASP A 80 -4.44 -9.12 3.08
CA ASP A 80 -4.66 -10.14 2.04
C ASP A 80 -4.35 -9.54 0.65
N PRO A 81 -3.07 -9.54 0.23
CA PRO A 81 -2.72 -9.08 -1.10
C PRO A 81 -3.30 -9.95 -2.22
N MET A 82 -3.69 -11.20 -1.92
CA MET A 82 -4.29 -12.11 -2.91
C MET A 82 -5.67 -11.65 -3.35
N ALA A 83 -6.49 -11.12 -2.43
CA ALA A 83 -7.82 -10.60 -2.75
C ALA A 83 -7.77 -9.39 -3.70
N SER A 84 -6.63 -8.69 -3.77
CA SER A 84 -6.43 -7.50 -4.60
C SER A 84 -5.71 -7.75 -5.92
N LEU A 85 -5.24 -8.99 -6.18
CA LEU A 85 -4.57 -9.34 -7.44
C LEU A 85 -5.59 -9.73 -8.52
N ASN A 86 -5.44 -9.13 -9.69
CA ASN A 86 -6.23 -9.54 -10.87
C ASN A 86 -5.67 -10.84 -11.45
N GLU A 87 -6.36 -11.95 -11.22
CA GLU A 87 -5.96 -13.28 -11.69
C GLU A 87 -5.84 -13.40 -13.21
N ARG A 88 -6.43 -12.49 -13.96
CA ARG A 88 -6.40 -12.47 -15.43
C ARG A 88 -5.29 -11.58 -15.99
N ALA A 89 -4.57 -10.88 -15.14
CA ALA A 89 -3.46 -10.01 -15.54
C ALA A 89 -2.12 -10.69 -15.28
N LYS A 90 -1.14 -10.44 -16.16
CA LYS A 90 0.24 -10.87 -15.93
C LYS A 90 0.85 -10.15 -14.75
N VAL A 91 1.79 -10.79 -14.08
CA VAL A 91 2.54 -10.21 -12.95
C VAL A 91 3.18 -8.88 -13.33
N SER A 92 3.74 -8.75 -14.54
CA SER A 92 4.30 -7.48 -15.03
C SER A 92 3.29 -6.33 -15.01
N TYR A 93 2.07 -6.59 -15.41
CA TYR A 93 1.00 -5.59 -15.38
C TYR A 93 0.61 -5.22 -13.94
N ILE A 94 0.40 -6.22 -13.10
CA ILE A 94 0.02 -6.03 -11.69
C ILE A 94 1.08 -5.18 -10.95
N VAL A 95 2.35 -5.56 -11.07
CA VAL A 95 3.45 -4.88 -10.38
C VAL A 95 3.64 -3.45 -10.91
N SER A 96 3.50 -3.23 -12.22
CA SER A 96 3.68 -1.91 -12.83
C SER A 96 2.49 -0.96 -12.69
N GLU A 97 1.34 -1.45 -12.24
CA GLU A 97 0.09 -0.66 -12.19
C GLU A 97 0.26 0.65 -11.41
N GLY A 98 0.97 0.63 -10.28
CA GLY A 98 1.24 1.81 -9.47
C GLY A 98 2.01 2.91 -10.20
N LEU A 99 2.87 2.56 -11.15
CA LEU A 99 3.66 3.53 -11.92
C LEU A 99 2.77 4.44 -12.75
N TYR A 100 1.70 3.92 -13.30
CA TYR A 100 0.75 4.70 -14.10
C TYR A 100 -0.08 5.65 -13.23
N ALA A 101 -0.53 5.17 -12.07
CA ALA A 101 -1.25 6.01 -11.10
C ALA A 101 -0.39 7.17 -10.60
N GLY A 102 0.94 6.99 -10.49
CA GLY A 102 1.90 8.02 -10.15
C GLY A 102 2.18 9.04 -11.27
N GLY A 103 1.59 8.87 -12.46
CA GLY A 103 1.80 9.75 -13.61
C GLY A 103 3.16 9.60 -14.28
N HIS A 104 3.84 8.47 -14.07
CA HIS A 104 5.10 8.18 -14.75
C HIS A 104 4.88 7.88 -16.22
N ARG A 105 5.65 8.55 -17.08
CA ARG A 105 5.77 8.20 -18.50
C ARG A 105 7.05 7.41 -18.67
N LEU A 106 6.93 6.10 -18.83
CA LEU A 106 8.04 5.20 -19.01
C LEU A 106 7.97 4.53 -20.37
N THR A 107 9.13 4.27 -20.94
CA THR A 107 9.25 3.37 -22.08
C THR A 107 8.98 1.93 -21.62
N GLU A 108 8.64 1.07 -22.55
CA GLU A 108 8.43 -0.36 -22.23
C GLU A 108 9.69 -1.00 -21.62
N ALA A 109 10.88 -0.63 -22.12
CA ALA A 109 12.15 -1.11 -21.57
C ALA A 109 12.36 -0.65 -20.11
N GLU A 110 12.10 0.62 -19.81
CA GLU A 110 12.21 1.15 -18.44
C GLU A 110 11.21 0.48 -17.50
N LYS A 111 9.98 0.26 -17.95
CA LYS A 111 8.97 -0.47 -17.18
C LYS A 111 9.43 -1.89 -16.87
N GLN A 112 9.93 -2.63 -17.87
CA GLN A 112 10.41 -3.99 -17.68
C GLN A 112 11.58 -4.05 -16.69
N GLN A 113 12.53 -3.10 -16.75
CA GLN A 113 13.64 -3.01 -15.80
C GLN A 113 13.15 -2.77 -14.37
N LYS A 114 12.19 -1.87 -14.19
CA LYS A 114 11.62 -1.59 -12.86
C LYS A 114 10.86 -2.79 -12.30
N VAL A 115 10.09 -3.48 -13.12
CA VAL A 115 9.38 -4.71 -12.72
C VAL A 115 10.37 -5.80 -12.34
N ALA A 116 11.40 -6.02 -13.14
CA ALA A 116 12.45 -7.01 -12.85
C ALA A 116 13.15 -6.73 -11.52
N LYS A 117 13.51 -5.47 -11.28
CA LYS A 117 14.11 -5.04 -10.00
C LYS A 117 13.17 -5.27 -8.82
N ALA A 118 11.90 -4.87 -8.94
CA ALA A 118 10.92 -5.03 -7.87
C ALA A 118 10.70 -6.52 -7.53
N LEU A 119 10.63 -7.40 -8.51
CA LEU A 119 10.54 -8.85 -8.31
C LEU A 119 11.79 -9.40 -7.62
N SER A 120 12.98 -9.01 -8.06
CA SER A 120 14.25 -9.42 -7.44
C SER A 120 14.34 -8.96 -5.98
N ASP A 121 13.90 -7.74 -5.68
CA ASP A 121 13.92 -7.16 -4.33
C ASP A 121 13.07 -7.98 -3.33
N VAL A 122 12.06 -8.70 -3.81
CA VAL A 122 11.23 -9.59 -2.98
C VAL A 122 11.58 -11.07 -3.12
N GLY A 123 12.71 -11.38 -3.75
CA GLY A 123 13.21 -12.75 -3.90
C GLY A 123 12.49 -13.58 -4.96
N LEU A 124 11.83 -12.95 -5.94
CA LEU A 124 11.23 -13.60 -7.08
C LEU A 124 12.12 -13.46 -8.33
N LEU A 125 12.03 -14.43 -9.23
CA LEU A 125 12.76 -14.38 -10.49
C LEU A 125 12.14 -13.34 -11.44
N PRO A 126 12.93 -12.50 -12.12
CA PRO A 126 12.43 -11.52 -13.09
C PRO A 126 11.59 -12.13 -14.21
N GLU A 127 11.90 -13.35 -14.64
CA GLU A 127 11.14 -14.11 -15.66
C GLU A 127 9.70 -14.44 -15.25
N PHE A 128 9.36 -14.38 -13.96
CA PHE A 128 8.01 -14.54 -13.47
C PHE A 128 7.07 -13.40 -13.90
N ALA A 129 7.60 -12.31 -14.40
CA ALA A 129 6.83 -11.16 -14.89
C ALA A 129 5.80 -11.55 -15.99
N SER A 130 6.08 -12.57 -16.79
CA SER A 130 5.20 -13.06 -17.86
C SER A 130 4.11 -14.03 -17.41
N ARG A 131 4.14 -14.47 -16.15
CA ARG A 131 3.20 -15.44 -15.58
C ARG A 131 1.99 -14.77 -14.97
N PHE A 132 0.98 -15.58 -14.66
CA PHE A 132 -0.25 -15.15 -14.00
C PHE A 132 -0.24 -15.51 -12.51
N PRO A 133 -0.99 -14.77 -11.66
CA PRO A 133 -1.02 -15.04 -10.22
C PRO A 133 -1.37 -16.48 -9.83
N HIS A 134 -2.29 -17.13 -10.56
CA HIS A 134 -2.71 -18.52 -10.27
C HIS A 134 -1.59 -19.55 -10.44
N GLU A 135 -0.48 -19.20 -11.09
CA GLU A 135 0.70 -20.08 -11.27
C GLU A 135 1.64 -20.08 -10.04
N PHE A 136 1.32 -19.31 -9.00
CA PHE A 136 2.17 -19.11 -7.84
C PHE A 136 1.55 -19.64 -6.56
N SER A 137 2.42 -19.99 -5.59
CA SER A 137 2.01 -20.27 -4.22
C SER A 137 1.46 -19.02 -3.50
N GLY A 138 0.78 -19.21 -2.38
CA GLY A 138 0.29 -18.11 -1.56
C GLY A 138 1.38 -17.14 -1.13
N GLY A 139 2.54 -17.65 -0.68
CA GLY A 139 3.67 -16.82 -0.28
C GLY A 139 4.29 -16.04 -1.44
N GLN A 140 4.39 -16.65 -2.62
CA GLN A 140 4.86 -15.96 -3.83
C GLN A 140 3.88 -14.87 -4.28
N ARG A 141 2.59 -15.12 -4.23
CA ARG A 141 1.53 -14.13 -4.53
C ARG A 141 1.58 -12.94 -3.58
N GLN A 142 1.85 -13.19 -2.29
CA GLN A 142 2.07 -12.13 -1.32
C GLN A 142 3.28 -11.26 -1.68
N ARG A 143 4.38 -11.87 -2.11
CA ARG A 143 5.57 -11.14 -2.58
C ARG A 143 5.30 -10.31 -3.83
N ILE A 144 4.43 -10.77 -4.73
CA ILE A 144 3.96 -9.97 -5.87
C ILE A 144 3.24 -8.70 -5.39
N GLY A 145 2.38 -8.82 -4.37
CA GLY A 145 1.72 -7.67 -3.75
C GLY A 145 2.69 -6.69 -3.10
N ILE A 146 3.75 -7.19 -2.47
CA ILE A 146 4.83 -6.35 -1.92
C ILE A 146 5.62 -5.66 -3.04
N ALA A 147 5.98 -6.38 -4.09
CA ALA A 147 6.69 -5.81 -5.25
C ALA A 147 5.89 -4.67 -5.90
N ARG A 148 4.58 -4.81 -6.00
CA ARG A 148 3.68 -3.76 -6.49
C ARG A 148 3.76 -2.48 -5.66
N ALA A 149 3.87 -2.58 -4.34
CA ALA A 149 4.04 -1.44 -3.46
C ALA A 149 5.45 -0.83 -3.57
N LEU A 150 6.49 -1.66 -3.66
CA LEU A 150 7.88 -1.22 -3.70
C LEU A 150 8.30 -0.57 -5.03
N ILE A 151 7.64 -0.92 -6.15
CA ILE A 151 8.00 -0.37 -7.46
C ILE A 151 7.86 1.16 -7.52
N MET A 152 7.02 1.72 -6.67
CA MET A 152 6.83 3.17 -6.54
C MET A 152 8.00 3.88 -5.83
N ASP A 153 8.93 3.12 -5.27
CA ASP A 153 10.01 3.63 -4.42
C ASP A 153 9.49 4.55 -3.29
N PRO A 154 8.56 4.04 -2.46
CA PRO A 154 7.89 4.86 -1.46
C PRO A 154 8.85 5.27 -0.33
N GLU A 155 8.61 6.45 0.23
CA GLU A 155 9.32 6.93 1.43
C GLU A 155 8.73 6.35 2.72
N PHE A 156 7.46 5.97 2.70
CA PHE A 156 6.72 5.44 3.84
C PHE A 156 5.86 4.24 3.45
N ILE A 157 5.99 3.14 4.19
CA ILE A 157 5.24 1.92 3.97
C ILE A 157 4.38 1.61 5.19
N ILE A 158 3.10 1.38 4.96
CA ILE A 158 2.16 0.89 5.95
C ILE A 158 1.94 -0.59 5.66
N ALA A 159 2.32 -1.46 6.60
CA ALA A 159 2.12 -2.89 6.48
C ALA A 159 1.00 -3.35 7.43
N ASP A 160 -0.08 -3.90 6.85
CA ASP A 160 -1.23 -4.41 7.58
C ASP A 160 -1.12 -5.95 7.69
N GLU A 161 -0.49 -6.42 8.76
CA GLU A 161 -0.26 -7.84 9.08
C GLU A 161 0.27 -8.71 7.91
N PRO A 162 1.23 -8.23 7.09
CA PRO A 162 1.67 -9.00 5.92
C PRO A 162 2.50 -10.23 6.29
N ILE A 163 2.95 -10.32 7.54
CA ILE A 163 3.98 -11.27 8.02
C ILE A 163 3.36 -12.57 8.52
N SER A 164 2.06 -12.65 8.79
CA SER A 164 1.42 -13.87 9.29
C SER A 164 1.47 -15.06 8.32
N ALA A 165 1.79 -14.84 7.05
CA ALA A 165 1.94 -15.85 6.00
C ALA A 165 3.39 -16.06 5.54
N LEU A 166 4.36 -15.35 6.11
CA LEU A 166 5.77 -15.59 5.91
C LEU A 166 6.23 -16.59 6.96
N ASP A 167 6.01 -17.87 6.72
CA ASP A 167 6.71 -18.91 7.44
C ASP A 167 8.21 -18.77 7.12
N VAL A 168 8.97 -18.50 8.16
CA VAL A 168 10.43 -18.42 8.17
C VAL A 168 11.00 -19.82 8.00
#